data_0cb309e5d6dd27e3e629b7b1f4a9d989
#
_entry.id   0cb309e5d6dd27e3e629b7b1f4a9d989
#
_cell.length_a   1.000
_cell.length_b   1.000
_cell.length_c   1.000
_cell.angle_alpha   90.00
_cell.angle_beta   90.00
_cell.angle_gamma   90.00
#
_symmetry.space_group_name_H-M   'P 1'
#
loop_
_entity.id
_entity.type
_entity.pdbx_description
1 polymer ?
#
loop_
_entity_poly.entity_id
_entity_poly.type
_entity_poly.pdbx_seq_one_letter_code
_entity_poly.pdbx_strand_id
1 'polypeptide(L)'
;MPEKSSLTLYGRADCDDTERTRDRLRALGVVFTEVDIDHDTAADAFVHFINRGFRSTPTLVFDHGHRKVVLTEPSDEELDGALRS
;
A
#
# COMPACT_ATOMS: atom_id res chain seq x y z
N MET A 1 9.16 2.88 24.50
CA MET A 1 8.98 3.72 23.33
C MET A 1 7.96 3.09 22.41
N PRO A 2 6.93 3.80 22.01
CA PRO A 2 5.95 3.20 21.12
C PRO A 2 6.58 2.86 19.77
N GLU A 3 6.15 1.78 19.18
CA GLU A 3 6.57 1.41 17.86
C GLU A 3 6.01 2.38 16.83
N LYS A 4 6.84 2.73 15.87
CA LYS A 4 6.37 3.53 14.76
C LYS A 4 5.62 2.65 13.78
N SER A 5 4.40 3.04 13.47
CA SER A 5 3.66 2.43 12.39
C SER A 5 3.89 3.23 11.13
N SER A 6 4.06 2.54 10.01
CA SER A 6 4.19 3.21 8.72
C SER A 6 3.32 2.49 7.69
N LEU A 7 2.96 3.23 6.66
CA LEU A 7 2.16 2.72 5.55
C LEU A 7 2.86 3.10 4.25
N THR A 8 3.08 2.12 3.40
CA THR A 8 3.62 2.34 2.06
C THR A 8 2.59 1.90 1.04
N LEU A 9 2.32 2.77 0.08
CA LEU A 9 1.44 2.50 -1.05
C LEU A 9 2.31 2.28 -2.28
N TYR A 10 2.33 1.06 -2.78
CA TYR A 10 3.00 0.72 -4.03
C TYR A 10 1.96 0.79 -5.15
N GLY A 11 2.16 1.67 -6.09
CA GLY A 11 1.18 1.91 -7.13
C GLY A 11 1.79 2.29 -8.46
N ARG A 12 0.92 2.62 -9.40
CA ARG A 12 1.29 3.05 -10.75
C ARG A 12 0.50 4.30 -11.11
N ALA A 13 1.10 5.17 -11.93
CA ALA A 13 0.48 6.42 -12.31
C ALA A 13 -0.84 6.22 -13.08
N ASP A 14 -0.91 5.19 -13.92
CA ASP A 14 -2.07 4.94 -14.78
C ASP A 14 -3.04 3.90 -14.20
N CYS A 15 -3.03 3.70 -12.90
CA CYS A 15 -3.89 2.73 -12.25
C CYS A 15 -5.02 3.43 -11.50
N ASP A 16 -6.26 3.25 -11.95
CA ASP A 16 -7.44 3.87 -11.32
C ASP A 16 -7.60 3.43 -9.87
N ASP A 17 -7.33 2.16 -9.58
CA ASP A 17 -7.40 1.65 -8.22
C ASP A 17 -6.33 2.28 -7.31
N THR A 18 -5.14 2.52 -7.84
CA THR A 18 -4.09 3.23 -7.10
C THR A 18 -4.56 4.64 -6.76
N GLU A 19 -5.10 5.35 -7.73
CA GLU A 19 -5.60 6.72 -7.57
C GLU A 19 -6.72 6.77 -6.53
N ARG A 20 -7.69 5.87 -6.63
CA ARG A 20 -8.80 5.78 -5.69
C ARG A 20 -8.30 5.54 -4.26
N THR A 21 -7.37 4.61 -4.10
CA THR A 21 -6.81 4.28 -2.78
C THR A 21 -6.02 5.44 -2.21
N ARG A 22 -5.20 6.10 -3.04
CA ARG A 22 -4.46 7.29 -2.63
C ARG A 22 -5.39 8.38 -2.12
N ASP A 23 -6.44 8.65 -2.89
CA ASP A 23 -7.40 9.70 -2.55
C ASP A 23 -8.14 9.37 -1.27
N ARG A 24 -8.49 8.10 -1.07
CA ARG A 24 -9.12 7.65 0.17
C ARG A 24 -8.22 7.87 1.38
N LEU A 25 -6.95 7.49 1.28
CA LEU A 25 -5.99 7.69 2.36
C LEU A 25 -5.83 9.16 2.70
N ARG A 26 -5.76 10.01 1.69
CA ARG A 26 -5.65 11.47 1.89
C ARG A 26 -6.89 12.02 2.56
N ALA A 27 -8.07 11.61 2.11
CA ALA A 27 -9.34 12.06 2.69
C ALA A 27 -9.47 11.67 4.16
N LEU A 28 -8.89 10.53 4.55
CA LEU A 28 -8.91 10.06 5.93
C LEU A 28 -7.78 10.66 6.78
N GLY A 29 -6.94 11.50 6.20
CA GLY A 29 -5.84 12.12 6.91
C GLY A 29 -4.71 11.17 7.28
N VAL A 30 -4.58 10.06 6.57
CA VAL A 30 -3.56 9.05 6.85
C VAL A 30 -2.24 9.46 6.19
N VAL A 31 -1.15 9.39 6.96
CA VAL A 31 0.19 9.65 6.44
C VAL A 31 0.73 8.37 5.83
N PHE A 32 1.23 8.45 4.61
CA PHE A 32 1.79 7.29 3.91
C PHE A 32 2.89 7.71 2.95
N THR A 33 3.75 6.75 2.62
CA THR A 33 4.75 6.91 1.58
C THR A 33 4.22 6.27 0.31
N GLU A 34 4.31 6.98 -0.80
CA GLU A 34 3.89 6.44 -2.10
C GLU A 34 5.11 6.09 -2.92
N VAL A 35 5.10 4.89 -3.52
CA VAL A 35 6.18 4.41 -4.37
C VAL A 35 5.59 4.03 -5.73
N ASP A 36 6.15 4.62 -6.79
CA ASP A 36 5.75 4.31 -8.17
C ASP A 36 6.61 3.15 -8.65
N ILE A 37 6.00 1.98 -8.83
CA ILE A 37 6.74 0.79 -9.23
C ILE A 37 7.21 0.82 -10.67
N ASP A 38 6.70 1.73 -11.49
CA ASP A 38 7.20 1.92 -12.86
C ASP A 38 8.56 2.63 -12.87
N HIS A 39 8.91 3.32 -11.78
CA HIS A 39 10.14 4.09 -11.67
C HIS A 39 11.05 3.62 -10.55
N ASP A 40 10.75 2.45 -9.97
CA ASP A 40 11.54 1.89 -8.87
C ASP A 40 11.64 0.38 -9.07
N THR A 41 12.77 -0.07 -9.60
CA THR A 41 12.98 -1.47 -9.94
C THR A 41 12.90 -2.41 -8.73
N ALA A 42 13.44 -1.97 -7.59
CA ALA A 42 13.39 -2.79 -6.38
C ALA A 42 11.96 -2.92 -5.86
N ALA A 43 11.19 -1.84 -5.91
CA ALA A 43 9.80 -1.85 -5.50
C ALA A 43 8.95 -2.72 -6.44
N ASP A 44 9.21 -2.65 -7.74
CA ASP A 44 8.53 -3.50 -8.71
C ASP A 44 8.78 -4.98 -8.41
N ALA A 45 10.04 -5.34 -8.14
CA ALA A 45 10.41 -6.70 -7.78
C ALA A 45 9.71 -7.16 -6.49
N PHE A 46 9.61 -6.26 -5.50
CA PHE A 46 8.92 -6.56 -4.25
C PHE A 46 7.44 -6.85 -4.49
N VAL A 47 6.76 -6.02 -5.29
CA VAL A 47 5.34 -6.21 -5.62
C VAL A 47 5.11 -7.55 -6.32
N HIS A 48 5.98 -7.90 -7.26
CA HIS A 48 5.93 -9.21 -7.92
C HIS A 48 6.09 -10.36 -6.91
N PHE A 49 7.05 -10.22 -6.02
CA PHE A 49 7.34 -11.26 -5.04
C PHE A 49 6.15 -11.47 -4.09
N ILE A 50 5.60 -10.39 -3.54
CA ILE A 50 4.54 -10.49 -2.55
C ILE A 50 3.20 -10.94 -3.18
N ASN A 51 3.02 -10.73 -4.47
CA ASN A 51 1.81 -11.08 -5.20
C ASN A 51 1.99 -12.29 -6.13
N ARG A 52 2.96 -13.15 -5.81
CA ARG A 52 3.19 -14.41 -6.53
C ARG A 52 3.47 -14.22 -8.02
N GLY A 53 4.22 -13.18 -8.36
CA GLY A 53 4.60 -12.90 -9.73
C GLY A 53 3.68 -11.93 -10.46
N PHE A 54 2.60 -11.48 -9.83
CA PHE A 54 1.68 -10.52 -10.43
C PHE A 54 2.06 -9.09 -10.03
N ARG A 55 1.92 -8.20 -11.00
CA ARG A 55 2.17 -6.78 -10.82
C ARG A 55 0.90 -6.07 -10.34
N SER A 56 0.36 -6.55 -9.22
CA SER A 56 -0.92 -6.06 -8.69
C SER A 56 -0.78 -4.71 -8.01
N THR A 57 -1.52 -3.72 -8.45
CA THR A 57 -1.55 -2.39 -7.83
C THR A 57 -2.97 -1.95 -7.54
N PRO A 58 -3.19 -1.24 -6.43
CA PRO A 58 -2.18 -0.91 -5.42
C PRO A 58 -1.88 -2.10 -4.49
N THR A 59 -0.65 -2.15 -4.01
CA THR A 59 -0.27 -3.04 -2.91
C THR A 59 0.13 -2.15 -1.75
N LEU A 60 -0.48 -2.37 -0.58
CA LEU A 60 -0.21 -1.58 0.61
C LEU A 60 0.48 -2.43 1.65
N VAL A 61 1.50 -1.87 2.29
CA VAL A 61 2.19 -2.54 3.39
C VAL A 61 2.05 -1.68 4.64
N PHE A 62 1.38 -2.23 5.65
CA PHE A 62 1.28 -1.62 6.97
C PHE A 62 2.38 -2.25 7.82
N ASP A 63 3.31 -1.44 8.27
CA ASP A 63 4.43 -1.89 9.09
C ASP A 63 4.20 -1.42 10.53
N HIS A 64 3.99 -2.36 11.43
CA HIS A 64 3.75 -2.11 12.85
C HIS A 64 4.94 -2.55 13.70
N GLY A 65 6.15 -2.43 13.18
CA GLY A 65 7.36 -2.87 13.86
C GLY A 65 7.65 -4.33 13.59
N HIS A 66 7.21 -5.22 14.46
CA HIS A 66 7.43 -6.67 14.28
C HIS A 66 6.26 -7.38 13.59
N ARG A 67 5.26 -6.64 13.14
CA ARG A 67 4.14 -7.21 12.40
C ARG A 67 3.90 -6.37 11.14
N LYS A 68 3.72 -7.05 10.01
CA LYS A 68 3.41 -6.41 8.75
C LYS A 68 2.11 -6.98 8.20
N VAL A 69 1.28 -6.10 7.64
CA VAL A 69 0.04 -6.49 7.00
C VAL A 69 0.10 -5.99 5.56
N VAL A 70 -0.17 -6.88 4.62
CA VAL A 70 -0.17 -6.57 3.19
C VAL A 70 -1.59 -6.66 2.66
N LEU A 71 -2.03 -5.61 1.99
CA LEU A 71 -3.30 -5.60 1.27
C LEU A 71 -3.03 -5.41 -0.21
N THR A 72 -3.63 -6.26 -1.05
CA THR A 72 -3.49 -6.18 -2.49
C THR A 72 -4.85 -5.81 -3.09
N GLU A 73 -4.88 -4.70 -3.82
CA GLU A 73 -6.10 -4.18 -4.46
C GLU A 73 -7.29 -4.15 -3.50
N PRO A 74 -7.14 -3.52 -2.31
CA PRO A 74 -8.19 -3.59 -1.30
C PRO A 74 -9.42 -2.79 -1.70
N SER A 75 -10.58 -3.27 -1.28
CA SER A 75 -11.79 -2.47 -1.30
C SER A 75 -11.69 -1.38 -0.24
N ASP A 76 -12.57 -0.38 -0.31
CA ASP A 76 -12.60 0.66 0.72
C ASP A 76 -12.90 0.06 2.10
N GLU A 77 -13.76 -0.96 2.16
CA GLU A 77 -14.06 -1.64 3.43
C GLU A 77 -12.85 -2.34 4.01
N GLU A 78 -12.09 -3.04 3.18
CA GLU A 78 -10.87 -3.72 3.61
C GLU A 78 -9.82 -2.72 4.10
N LEU A 79 -9.67 -1.61 3.38
CA LEU A 79 -8.76 -0.56 3.74
C LEU A 79 -9.15 0.08 5.07
N ASP A 80 -10.42 0.44 5.23
CA ASP A 80 -10.93 1.04 6.46
C ASP A 80 -10.75 0.08 7.64
N GLY A 81 -10.98 -1.21 7.43
CA GLY A 81 -10.78 -2.22 8.47
C GLY A 81 -9.33 -2.31 8.91
N ALA A 82 -8.39 -2.29 7.98
CA ALA A 82 -6.96 -2.32 8.29
C ALA A 82 -6.52 -1.06 9.04
N LEU A 83 -7.06 0.10 8.68
CA LEU A 83 -6.73 1.36 9.32
C LEU A 83 -7.24 1.45 10.76
N ARG A 84 -8.28 0.69 11.09
CA ARG A 84 -8.84 0.65 12.46
C ARG A 84 -8.14 -0.37 13.36
N SER A 85 -7.30 -1.19 12.82
CA SER A 85 -6.62 -2.28 13.58
C SER A 85 -5.50 -1.78 14.47
#